data_aacddd033a407d87737c12a6a9906810
#
_entry.id   aacddd033a407d87737c12a6a9906810
#
_cell.length_a   1.000
_cell.length_b   1.000
_cell.length_c   1.000
_cell.angle_alpha   90.00
_cell.angle_beta   90.00
_cell.angle_gamma   90.00
#
_symmetry.space_group_name_H-M   'P 1'
#
loop_
_entity.id
_entity.type
_entity.pdbx_description
1 polymer ?
#
loop_
_entity_poly.entity_id
_entity_poly.type
_entity_poly.pdbx_seq_one_letter_code
_entity_poly.pdbx_strand_id
1 'polypeptide(L)'
;MITQDQLKEVKDRTEQLNRYLDIDGKKIQYEEEQLRTQAPGFWDDQKRAEAQMKLVKGLEKWLKGYAEVKTLCDELDTAFEFYKEELVTEEEVDALYDKAITAIEELELKNMLRREEDSMDAVLKINSGAGGTEAQGWAPMLMRMYMRYAETHGYKCVVSNLLDGDDAGIKSCTLEIQGEYAYGYLKSENGVHRLVRVSPYNAQGKRMTSFASVFVTPLVDDTIEVNIEQARISWDTFRSSGAGGQNVNKVESGVRLRYQYKDPYTGEEEEILIENTETRDQPKNKENALRLLRSMLYDKELKHRMAEQAKVEAGKKKIEWGSQIRSYVFDDRRVKDHRTNYQTSDVGGVMDGKIDAFIKAYLMEFGAE
;
A
#
# COMPACT_ATOMS: atom_id res chain seq x y z
N MET A 1 24.92 -30.08 -4.33
CA MET A 1 25.34 -30.20 -2.91
C MET A 1 25.84 -28.85 -2.39
N ILE A 2 25.32 -28.39 -1.26
CA ILE A 2 25.77 -27.16 -0.59
C ILE A 2 27.15 -27.34 0.04
N THR A 3 27.88 -26.24 0.11
CA THR A 3 29.19 -26.18 0.77
C THR A 3 29.04 -25.81 2.24
N GLN A 4 30.08 -26.08 3.04
CA GLN A 4 30.12 -25.67 4.44
C GLN A 4 30.07 -24.13 4.59
N ASP A 5 30.61 -23.40 3.61
CA ASP A 5 30.55 -21.93 3.59
C ASP A 5 29.13 -21.41 3.36
N GLN A 6 28.34 -22.07 2.49
CA GLN A 6 26.94 -21.74 2.28
C GLN A 6 26.09 -22.01 3.53
N LEU A 7 26.32 -23.12 4.23
CA LEU A 7 25.65 -23.39 5.50
C LEU A 7 25.98 -22.32 6.56
N LYS A 8 27.26 -21.92 6.63
CA LYS A 8 27.70 -20.84 7.53
C LYS A 8 27.04 -19.52 7.17
N GLU A 9 26.95 -19.18 5.89
CA GLU A 9 26.26 -17.98 5.41
C GLU A 9 24.77 -17.94 5.86
N VAL A 10 24.04 -19.05 5.73
CA VAL A 10 22.65 -19.17 6.20
C VAL A 10 22.55 -18.90 7.71
N LYS A 11 23.45 -19.47 8.51
CA LYS A 11 23.48 -19.24 9.96
C LYS A 11 23.78 -17.78 10.30
N ASP A 12 24.80 -17.20 9.67
CA ASP A 12 25.19 -15.80 9.91
C ASP A 12 24.06 -14.83 9.53
N ARG A 13 23.36 -15.06 8.41
CA ARG A 13 22.19 -14.27 7.99
C ARG A 13 21.03 -14.41 8.96
N THR A 14 20.76 -15.61 9.46
CA THR A 14 19.71 -15.84 10.47
C THR A 14 20.00 -15.10 11.77
N GLU A 15 21.26 -15.10 12.24
CA GLU A 15 21.65 -14.34 13.42
C GLU A 15 21.57 -12.81 13.20
N GLN A 16 21.96 -12.35 12.02
CA GLN A 16 21.82 -10.93 11.66
C GLN A 16 20.36 -10.50 11.66
N LEU A 17 19.46 -11.32 11.12
CA LEU A 17 18.00 -11.07 11.17
C LEU A 17 17.50 -10.96 12.60
N ASN A 18 17.94 -11.80 13.53
CA ASN A 18 17.58 -11.69 14.94
C ASN A 18 17.89 -10.30 15.51
N ARG A 19 19.08 -9.80 15.21
CA ARG A 19 19.56 -8.48 15.68
C ARG A 19 18.82 -7.33 15.01
N TYR A 20 18.68 -7.36 13.67
CA TYR A 20 18.03 -6.29 12.91
C TYR A 20 16.54 -6.16 13.20
N LEU A 21 15.88 -7.28 13.45
CA LEU A 21 14.46 -7.33 13.80
C LEU A 21 14.20 -7.10 15.29
N ASP A 22 15.24 -7.10 16.12
CA ASP A 22 15.12 -7.04 17.60
C ASP A 22 14.08 -8.06 18.12
N ILE A 23 14.31 -9.31 17.77
CA ILE A 23 13.35 -10.40 18.09
C ILE A 23 13.16 -10.55 19.58
N ASP A 24 14.23 -10.42 20.38
CA ASP A 24 14.15 -10.52 21.83
C ASP A 24 13.32 -9.38 22.45
N GLY A 25 13.53 -8.14 21.98
CA GLY A 25 12.72 -7.00 22.37
C GLY A 25 11.25 -7.15 21.97
N LYS A 26 10.99 -7.59 20.73
CA LYS A 26 9.62 -7.87 20.27
C LYS A 26 8.92 -8.97 21.03
N LYS A 27 9.64 -9.98 21.51
CA LYS A 27 9.08 -11.04 22.33
C LYS A 27 8.59 -10.50 23.68
N ILE A 28 9.40 -9.69 24.35
CA ILE A 28 9.03 -9.04 25.60
C ILE A 28 7.81 -8.13 25.37
N GLN A 29 7.86 -7.30 24.34
CA GLN A 29 6.75 -6.42 23.99
C GLN A 29 5.47 -7.20 23.67
N TYR A 30 5.56 -8.30 22.94
CA TYR A 30 4.41 -9.16 22.63
C TYR A 30 3.77 -9.72 23.89
N GLU A 31 4.57 -10.22 24.84
CA GLU A 31 4.08 -10.73 26.13
C GLU A 31 3.38 -9.65 26.96
N GLU A 32 3.97 -8.43 27.02
CA GLU A 32 3.37 -7.29 27.71
C GLU A 32 2.05 -6.85 27.07
N GLU A 33 2.02 -6.69 25.74
CA GLU A 33 0.84 -6.24 25.01
C GLU A 33 -0.27 -7.31 25.02
N GLN A 34 0.10 -8.60 25.02
CA GLN A 34 -0.84 -9.70 25.18
C GLN A 34 -1.47 -9.70 26.57
N LEU A 35 -0.71 -9.45 27.62
CA LEU A 35 -1.26 -9.32 28.97
C LEU A 35 -2.28 -8.18 29.08
N ARG A 36 -2.05 -7.05 28.37
CA ARG A 36 -3.01 -5.93 28.34
C ARG A 36 -4.35 -6.31 27.72
N THR A 37 -4.38 -7.25 26.78
CA THR A 37 -5.65 -7.73 26.19
C THR A 37 -6.49 -8.55 27.14
N GLN A 38 -5.89 -9.06 28.23
CA GLN A 38 -6.59 -9.84 29.26
C GLN A 38 -7.10 -8.99 30.45
N ALA A 39 -6.83 -7.67 30.44
CA ALA A 39 -7.26 -6.78 31.49
C ALA A 39 -8.78 -6.64 31.54
N PRO A 40 -9.38 -6.54 32.75
CA PRO A 40 -10.82 -6.27 32.90
C PRO A 40 -11.21 -4.97 32.18
N GLY A 41 -12.32 -4.99 31.41
CA GLY A 41 -12.78 -3.83 30.64
C GLY A 41 -12.04 -3.57 29.33
N PHE A 42 -11.15 -4.44 28.90
CA PHE A 42 -10.43 -4.29 27.64
C PHE A 42 -11.37 -4.15 26.42
N TRP A 43 -12.46 -4.88 26.42
CA TRP A 43 -13.44 -4.93 25.34
C TRP A 43 -14.52 -3.83 25.39
N ASP A 44 -14.50 -2.99 26.43
CA ASP A 44 -15.50 -1.91 26.62
C ASP A 44 -15.31 -0.78 25.59
N ASP A 45 -14.07 -0.58 25.09
CA ASP A 45 -13.74 0.34 24.03
C ASP A 45 -13.27 -0.42 22.78
N GLN A 46 -14.18 -0.60 21.83
CA GLN A 46 -13.93 -1.38 20.61
C GLN A 46 -12.77 -0.84 19.79
N LYS A 47 -12.66 0.49 19.62
CA LYS A 47 -11.58 1.10 18.80
C LYS A 47 -10.20 0.86 19.43
N ARG A 48 -10.11 1.01 20.74
CA ARG A 48 -8.88 0.75 21.48
C ARG A 48 -8.51 -0.72 21.44
N ALA A 49 -9.49 -1.61 21.57
CA ALA A 49 -9.28 -3.05 21.49
C ALA A 49 -8.80 -3.48 20.09
N GLU A 50 -9.39 -2.95 19.02
CA GLU A 50 -8.97 -3.20 17.65
C GLU A 50 -7.52 -2.74 17.39
N ALA A 51 -7.16 -1.52 17.80
CA ALA A 51 -5.80 -1.00 17.68
C ALA A 51 -4.78 -1.87 18.42
N GLN A 52 -5.11 -2.28 19.66
CA GLN A 52 -4.28 -3.16 20.47
C GLN A 52 -4.10 -4.54 19.83
N MET A 53 -5.19 -5.14 19.35
CA MET A 53 -5.14 -6.44 18.67
C MET A 53 -4.33 -6.39 17.38
N LYS A 54 -4.39 -5.26 16.62
CA LYS A 54 -3.57 -5.05 15.45
C LYS A 54 -2.08 -5.02 15.80
N LEU A 55 -1.72 -4.33 16.88
CA LEU A 55 -0.34 -4.29 17.40
C LEU A 55 0.15 -5.70 17.77
N VAL A 56 -0.62 -6.44 18.58
CA VAL A 56 -0.28 -7.80 19.02
C VAL A 56 -0.09 -8.73 17.81
N LYS A 57 -1.01 -8.71 16.84
CA LYS A 57 -0.90 -9.51 15.61
C LYS A 57 0.34 -9.13 14.78
N GLY A 58 0.67 -7.85 14.72
CA GLY A 58 1.88 -7.39 14.04
C GLY A 58 3.15 -7.95 14.66
N LEU A 59 3.27 -7.91 16.00
CA LEU A 59 4.40 -8.49 16.72
C LEU A 59 4.46 -10.02 16.56
N GLU A 60 3.33 -10.71 16.72
CA GLU A 60 3.22 -12.16 16.54
C GLU A 60 3.72 -12.62 15.17
N LYS A 61 3.42 -11.86 14.13
CA LYS A 61 3.80 -12.17 12.76
C LYS A 61 5.31 -12.14 12.54
N TRP A 62 5.99 -11.13 13.11
CA TRP A 62 7.45 -11.06 13.09
C TRP A 62 8.10 -12.21 13.86
N LEU A 63 7.56 -12.53 15.03
CA LEU A 63 8.05 -13.63 15.86
C LEU A 63 7.87 -14.98 15.17
N LYS A 64 6.71 -15.23 14.55
CA LYS A 64 6.44 -16.46 13.79
C LYS A 64 7.35 -16.58 12.56
N GLY A 65 7.48 -15.49 11.78
CA GLY A 65 8.34 -15.49 10.59
C GLY A 65 9.80 -15.78 10.93
N TYR A 66 10.32 -15.19 12.01
CA TYR A 66 11.67 -15.50 12.47
C TYR A 66 11.80 -16.93 13.02
N ALA A 67 10.80 -17.41 13.76
CA ALA A 67 10.81 -18.77 14.27
C ALA A 67 10.84 -19.81 13.16
N GLU A 68 10.13 -19.57 12.05
CA GLU A 68 10.14 -20.41 10.84
C GLU A 68 11.53 -20.43 10.20
N VAL A 69 12.14 -19.26 9.97
CA VAL A 69 13.52 -19.15 9.45
C VAL A 69 14.51 -19.90 10.32
N LYS A 70 14.42 -19.73 11.64
CA LYS A 70 15.29 -20.42 12.58
C LYS A 70 15.11 -21.94 12.52
N THR A 71 13.87 -22.42 12.49
CA THR A 71 13.58 -23.86 12.38
C THR A 71 14.17 -24.43 11.11
N LEU A 72 13.99 -23.78 9.96
CA LEU A 72 14.59 -24.22 8.68
C LEU A 72 16.12 -24.22 8.70
N CYS A 73 16.73 -23.24 9.37
CA CYS A 73 18.18 -23.20 9.56
C CYS A 73 18.68 -24.37 10.41
N ASP A 74 17.98 -24.68 11.52
CA ASP A 74 18.34 -25.79 12.41
C ASP A 74 18.11 -27.15 11.74
N GLU A 75 17.04 -27.31 10.96
CA GLU A 75 16.77 -28.49 10.13
C GLU A 75 17.86 -28.69 9.07
N LEU A 76 18.25 -27.62 8.38
CA LEU A 76 19.33 -27.67 7.39
C LEU A 76 20.68 -28.09 8.01
N ASP A 77 21.01 -27.55 9.18
CA ASP A 77 22.21 -27.91 9.91
C ASP A 77 22.23 -29.39 10.28
N THR A 78 21.11 -29.88 10.82
CA THR A 78 20.93 -31.28 11.19
C THR A 78 21.01 -32.20 9.95
N ALA A 79 20.35 -31.82 8.84
CA ALA A 79 20.39 -32.58 7.60
C ALA A 79 21.81 -32.63 7.00
N PHE A 80 22.56 -31.53 7.11
CA PHE A 80 23.97 -31.49 6.65
C PHE A 80 24.89 -32.41 7.46
N GLU A 81 24.67 -32.51 8.79
CA GLU A 81 25.41 -33.49 9.62
C GLU A 81 25.02 -34.94 9.26
N PHE A 82 23.73 -35.24 9.08
CA PHE A 82 23.28 -36.57 8.66
C PHE A 82 23.75 -36.97 7.27
N TYR A 83 23.93 -35.99 6.37
CA TYR A 83 24.53 -36.23 5.07
C TYR A 83 25.98 -36.73 5.18
N LYS A 84 26.79 -36.19 6.11
CA LYS A 84 28.16 -36.68 6.38
C LYS A 84 28.18 -38.12 6.88
N GLU A 85 27.09 -38.55 7.51
CA GLU A 85 26.89 -39.93 8.00
C GLU A 85 26.19 -40.84 6.98
N GLU A 86 25.97 -40.35 5.75
CA GLU A 86 25.26 -41.08 4.65
C GLU A 86 23.80 -41.47 4.99
N LEU A 87 23.15 -40.75 5.92
CA LEU A 87 21.78 -41.04 6.34
C LEU A 87 20.71 -40.24 5.55
N VAL A 88 21.11 -39.17 4.85
CA VAL A 88 20.25 -38.26 4.07
C VAL A 88 20.88 -38.06 2.69
N THR A 89 20.06 -37.86 1.67
CA THR A 89 20.51 -37.63 0.29
C THR A 89 20.94 -36.18 0.05
N GLU A 90 21.81 -35.96 -0.95
CA GLU A 90 22.21 -34.62 -1.39
C GLU A 90 21.01 -33.76 -1.81
N GLU A 91 20.04 -34.36 -2.51
CA GLU A 91 18.82 -33.69 -3.01
C GLU A 91 17.95 -33.15 -1.86
N GLU A 92 17.88 -33.88 -0.74
CA GLU A 92 17.13 -33.46 0.45
C GLU A 92 17.79 -32.27 1.14
N VAL A 93 19.11 -32.23 1.23
CA VAL A 93 19.87 -31.11 1.80
C VAL A 93 19.74 -29.88 0.91
N ASP A 94 19.87 -30.02 -0.41
CA ASP A 94 19.73 -28.91 -1.36
C ASP A 94 18.30 -28.34 -1.32
N ALA A 95 17.27 -29.19 -1.20
CA ALA A 95 15.88 -28.75 -1.07
C ALA A 95 15.61 -27.97 0.25
N LEU A 96 16.23 -28.37 1.36
CA LEU A 96 16.16 -27.63 2.63
C LEU A 96 16.90 -26.31 2.55
N TYR A 97 18.06 -26.28 1.90
CA TYR A 97 18.80 -25.05 1.66
C TYR A 97 17.98 -24.03 0.86
N ASP A 98 17.37 -24.44 -0.23
CA ASP A 98 16.52 -23.57 -1.06
C ASP A 98 15.35 -23.00 -0.26
N LYS A 99 14.71 -23.83 0.59
CA LYS A 99 13.65 -23.36 1.49
C LYS A 99 14.14 -22.36 2.51
N ALA A 100 15.28 -22.63 3.17
CA ALA A 100 15.85 -21.75 4.17
C ALA A 100 16.25 -20.40 3.57
N ILE A 101 16.91 -20.40 2.42
CA ILE A 101 17.28 -19.16 1.70
C ILE A 101 16.04 -18.37 1.31
N THR A 102 15.01 -19.02 0.76
CA THR A 102 13.76 -18.36 0.37
C THR A 102 13.10 -17.68 1.58
N ALA A 103 12.99 -18.38 2.69
CA ALA A 103 12.38 -17.83 3.91
C ALA A 103 13.19 -16.64 4.50
N ILE A 104 14.53 -16.74 4.50
CA ILE A 104 15.41 -15.65 4.92
C ILE A 104 15.19 -14.43 4.03
N GLU A 105 15.23 -14.61 2.71
CA GLU A 105 15.08 -13.52 1.74
C GLU A 105 13.72 -12.83 1.84
N GLU A 106 12.64 -13.58 2.05
CA GLU A 106 11.31 -13.03 2.28
C GLU A 106 11.25 -12.17 3.56
N LEU A 107 11.87 -12.63 4.64
CA LEU A 107 11.87 -11.89 5.90
C LEU A 107 12.76 -10.64 5.84
N GLU A 108 13.90 -10.71 5.14
CA GLU A 108 14.75 -9.56 4.85
C GLU A 108 14.00 -8.50 4.02
N LEU A 109 13.28 -8.92 2.98
CA LEU A 109 12.46 -8.02 2.15
C LEU A 109 11.36 -7.33 2.96
N LYS A 110 10.65 -8.07 3.80
CA LYS A 110 9.64 -7.49 4.70
C LYS A 110 10.26 -6.46 5.65
N ASN A 111 11.48 -6.69 6.13
CA ASN A 111 12.18 -5.73 7.00
C ASN A 111 12.57 -4.42 6.28
N MET A 112 12.66 -4.42 4.95
CA MET A 112 12.89 -3.20 4.16
C MET A 112 11.63 -2.35 3.99
N LEU A 113 10.45 -2.93 4.23
CA LEU A 113 9.15 -2.27 4.15
C LEU A 113 8.80 -1.66 5.52
N ARG A 114 9.39 -0.50 5.85
CA ARG A 114 9.31 0.11 7.19
C ARG A 114 8.30 1.24 7.31
N ARG A 115 7.83 1.80 6.20
CA ARG A 115 6.87 2.90 6.21
C ARG A 115 5.48 2.36 6.50
N GLU A 116 4.67 3.15 7.18
CA GLU A 116 3.29 2.76 7.51
C GLU A 116 2.49 2.42 6.25
N GLU A 117 2.69 3.19 5.18
CA GLU A 117 2.01 2.99 3.90
C GLU A 117 2.41 1.67 3.22
N ASP A 118 3.62 1.15 3.49
CA ASP A 118 4.09 -0.09 2.87
C ASP A 118 3.22 -1.30 3.19
N SER A 119 2.55 -1.29 4.34
CA SER A 119 1.63 -2.36 4.76
C SER A 119 0.26 -2.32 4.10
N MET A 120 -0.05 -1.23 3.36
CA MET A 120 -1.36 -0.98 2.77
C MET A 120 -1.58 -1.76 1.48
N ASP A 121 -2.85 -1.84 1.09
CA ASP A 121 -3.27 -2.25 -0.24
C ASP A 121 -2.76 -1.26 -1.31
N ALA A 122 -2.69 -1.68 -2.56
CA ALA A 122 -2.19 -0.85 -3.65
C ALA A 122 -3.28 -0.48 -4.65
N VAL A 123 -3.25 0.76 -5.13
CA VAL A 123 -3.96 1.20 -6.34
C VAL A 123 -2.92 1.42 -7.44
N LEU A 124 -3.04 0.67 -8.52
CA LEU A 124 -2.12 0.68 -9.64
C LEU A 124 -2.82 1.22 -10.88
N LYS A 125 -2.38 2.39 -11.35
CA LYS A 125 -2.91 3.04 -12.56
C LYS A 125 -1.95 2.89 -13.72
N ILE A 126 -2.42 2.33 -14.82
CA ILE A 126 -1.66 2.18 -16.06
C ILE A 126 -2.23 3.14 -17.09
N ASN A 127 -1.37 3.94 -17.74
CA ASN A 127 -1.78 4.79 -18.86
C ASN A 127 -0.91 4.48 -20.07
N SER A 128 -1.54 4.32 -21.24
CA SER A 128 -0.81 4.23 -22.50
C SER A 128 -0.07 5.55 -22.77
N GLY A 129 1.17 5.45 -23.23
CA GLY A 129 2.01 6.60 -23.53
C GLY A 129 2.18 6.83 -25.03
N ALA A 130 3.33 7.39 -25.42
CA ALA A 130 3.67 7.59 -26.82
C ALA A 130 3.81 6.25 -27.56
N GLY A 131 3.24 6.14 -28.76
CA GLY A 131 3.29 4.97 -29.63
C GLY A 131 1.97 4.63 -30.32
N GLY A 132 0.94 5.46 -30.17
CA GLY A 132 -0.36 5.28 -30.83
C GLY A 132 -1.02 3.96 -30.45
N THR A 133 -1.60 3.23 -31.42
CA THR A 133 -2.27 1.94 -31.24
C THR A 133 -1.36 0.89 -30.59
N GLU A 134 -0.05 0.91 -30.85
CA GLU A 134 0.91 0.00 -30.24
C GLU A 134 1.05 0.24 -28.72
N ALA A 135 1.05 1.50 -28.27
CA ALA A 135 1.07 1.83 -26.84
C ALA A 135 -0.23 1.45 -26.16
N GLN A 136 -1.38 1.59 -26.84
CA GLN A 136 -2.67 1.11 -26.36
C GLN A 136 -2.72 -0.42 -26.30
N GLY A 137 -1.94 -1.13 -27.13
CA GLY A 137 -1.74 -2.58 -27.05
C GLY A 137 -0.78 -3.02 -25.93
N TRP A 138 0.14 -2.13 -25.50
CA TRP A 138 1.06 -2.39 -24.40
C TRP A 138 0.40 -2.33 -23.03
N ALA A 139 -0.49 -1.38 -22.81
CA ALA A 139 -1.19 -1.21 -21.53
C ALA A 139 -1.94 -2.47 -21.05
N PRO A 140 -2.73 -3.20 -21.88
CA PRO A 140 -3.38 -4.43 -21.44
C PRO A 140 -2.38 -5.57 -21.14
N MET A 141 -1.22 -5.58 -21.77
CA MET A 141 -0.18 -6.56 -21.46
C MET A 141 0.38 -6.33 -20.05
N LEU A 142 0.66 -5.08 -19.68
CA LEU A 142 1.05 -4.72 -18.31
C LEU A 142 -0.07 -5.02 -17.32
N MET A 143 -1.32 -4.68 -17.63
CA MET A 143 -2.47 -4.99 -16.80
C MET A 143 -2.53 -6.50 -16.49
N ARG A 144 -2.42 -7.35 -17.52
CA ARG A 144 -2.38 -8.80 -17.35
C ARG A 144 -1.20 -9.24 -16.48
N MET A 145 -0.02 -8.70 -16.69
CA MET A 145 1.18 -9.01 -15.90
C MET A 145 0.95 -8.78 -14.40
N TYR A 146 0.38 -7.62 -14.03
CA TYR A 146 0.10 -7.31 -12.62
C TYR A 146 -1.06 -8.13 -12.05
N MET A 147 -2.07 -8.46 -12.85
CA MET A 147 -3.14 -9.36 -12.43
C MET A 147 -2.59 -10.77 -12.13
N ARG A 148 -1.68 -11.27 -12.97
CA ARG A 148 -1.00 -12.57 -12.74
C ARG A 148 -0.09 -12.54 -11.52
N TYR A 149 0.63 -11.45 -11.32
CA TYR A 149 1.40 -11.24 -10.10
C TYR A 149 0.52 -11.30 -8.85
N ALA A 150 -0.60 -10.58 -8.86
CA ALA A 150 -1.55 -10.59 -7.75
C ALA A 150 -2.12 -12.00 -7.48
N GLU A 151 -2.49 -12.74 -8.53
CA GLU A 151 -2.99 -14.12 -8.44
C GLU A 151 -1.96 -15.06 -7.80
N THR A 152 -0.70 -14.98 -8.25
CA THR A 152 0.39 -15.83 -7.74
C THR A 152 0.69 -15.57 -6.25
N HIS A 153 0.53 -14.32 -5.80
CA HIS A 153 0.75 -13.93 -4.39
C HIS A 153 -0.49 -14.03 -3.51
N GLY A 154 -1.60 -14.56 -4.05
CA GLY A 154 -2.85 -14.67 -3.31
C GLY A 154 -3.52 -13.33 -2.99
N TYR A 155 -3.17 -12.27 -3.71
CA TYR A 155 -3.80 -10.96 -3.59
C TYR A 155 -5.13 -10.93 -4.32
N LYS A 156 -6.10 -10.22 -3.75
CA LYS A 156 -7.36 -9.93 -4.45
C LYS A 156 -7.15 -8.76 -5.39
N CYS A 157 -7.36 -8.96 -6.69
CA CYS A 157 -7.23 -7.91 -7.71
C CYS A 157 -8.59 -7.56 -8.29
N VAL A 158 -8.93 -6.27 -8.29
CA VAL A 158 -10.18 -5.73 -8.84
C VAL A 158 -9.84 -4.65 -9.86
N VAL A 159 -10.46 -4.71 -11.03
CA VAL A 159 -10.40 -3.64 -12.03
C VAL A 159 -11.44 -2.60 -11.67
N SER A 160 -11.01 -1.45 -11.12
CA SER A 160 -11.93 -0.38 -10.68
C SER A 160 -12.26 0.62 -11.79
N ASN A 161 -11.38 0.79 -12.76
CA ASN A 161 -11.63 1.63 -13.94
C ASN A 161 -10.92 1.08 -15.17
N LEU A 162 -11.60 1.14 -16.32
CA LEU A 162 -11.07 0.73 -17.62
C LEU A 162 -11.56 1.69 -18.69
N LEU A 163 -10.61 2.27 -19.43
CA LEU A 163 -10.89 3.12 -20.59
C LEU A 163 -10.30 2.50 -21.84
N ASP A 164 -11.13 2.08 -22.74
CA ASP A 164 -10.73 1.45 -23.99
C ASP A 164 -9.95 2.40 -24.91
N GLY A 165 -9.11 1.80 -25.75
CA GLY A 165 -8.38 2.50 -26.81
C GLY A 165 -9.29 2.95 -27.95
N ASP A 166 -8.75 3.80 -28.82
CA ASP A 166 -9.55 4.32 -29.96
C ASP A 166 -9.83 3.25 -31.02
N ASP A 167 -8.82 2.45 -31.35
CA ASP A 167 -8.92 1.40 -32.37
C ASP A 167 -8.75 0.00 -31.75
N ALA A 168 -7.90 -0.12 -30.74
CA ALA A 168 -7.61 -1.37 -30.05
C ALA A 168 -6.90 -1.12 -28.72
N GLY A 169 -6.95 -2.10 -27.79
CA GLY A 169 -6.24 -2.03 -26.53
C GLY A 169 -6.90 -1.10 -25.52
N ILE A 170 -6.10 -0.50 -24.61
CA ILE A 170 -6.58 0.27 -23.47
C ILE A 170 -5.82 1.61 -23.40
N LYS A 171 -6.54 2.72 -23.21
CA LYS A 171 -5.95 4.03 -22.90
C LYS A 171 -5.47 4.10 -21.47
N SER A 172 -6.30 3.66 -20.54
CA SER A 172 -5.95 3.60 -19.15
C SER A 172 -6.74 2.53 -18.40
N CYS A 173 -6.13 1.96 -17.36
CA CYS A 173 -6.84 1.11 -16.40
C CYS A 173 -6.34 1.38 -14.99
N THR A 174 -7.21 1.08 -14.02
CA THR A 174 -6.90 1.15 -12.60
C THR A 174 -7.20 -0.20 -11.96
N LEU A 175 -6.20 -0.76 -11.31
CA LEU A 175 -6.29 -2.01 -10.56
C LEU A 175 -6.21 -1.69 -9.07
N GLU A 176 -7.11 -2.26 -8.27
CA GLU A 176 -7.00 -2.31 -6.83
C GLU A 176 -6.47 -3.68 -6.44
N ILE A 177 -5.31 -3.73 -5.82
CA ILE A 177 -4.64 -4.96 -5.42
C ILE A 177 -4.62 -5.00 -3.89
N GLN A 178 -5.48 -5.85 -3.33
CA GLN A 178 -5.69 -5.98 -1.90
C GLN A 178 -4.89 -7.16 -1.36
N GLY A 179 -3.99 -6.86 -0.45
CA GLY A 179 -3.15 -7.86 0.20
C GLY A 179 -2.05 -7.23 1.04
N GLU A 180 -1.50 -8.00 1.94
CA GLU A 180 -0.49 -7.52 2.87
C GLU A 180 0.77 -7.07 2.16
N TYR A 181 1.22 -5.85 2.44
CA TYR A 181 2.37 -5.18 1.81
C TYR A 181 2.24 -5.03 0.27
N ALA A 182 1.03 -5.10 -0.28
CA ALA A 182 0.83 -4.96 -1.73
C ALA A 182 1.42 -3.65 -2.26
N TYR A 183 1.17 -2.52 -1.56
CA TYR A 183 1.79 -1.24 -1.93
C TYR A 183 3.31 -1.25 -1.76
N GLY A 184 3.80 -1.78 -0.64
CA GLY A 184 5.23 -1.81 -0.33
C GLY A 184 6.07 -2.51 -1.40
N TYR A 185 5.57 -3.62 -1.94
CA TYR A 185 6.22 -4.32 -3.05
C TYR A 185 6.02 -3.59 -4.39
N LEU A 186 4.78 -3.22 -4.71
CA LEU A 186 4.44 -2.67 -6.02
C LEU A 186 4.88 -1.21 -6.21
N LYS A 187 5.19 -0.45 -5.16
CA LYS A 187 5.76 0.91 -5.30
C LYS A 187 7.03 0.94 -6.15
N SER A 188 7.77 -0.18 -6.22
CA SER A 188 8.92 -0.35 -7.09
C SER A 188 8.58 -0.25 -8.58
N GLU A 189 7.33 -0.48 -8.97
CA GLU A 189 6.87 -0.47 -10.36
C GLU A 189 6.50 0.94 -10.86
N ASN A 190 6.58 1.95 -10.00
CA ASN A 190 6.32 3.35 -10.38
C ASN A 190 7.27 3.84 -11.44
N GLY A 191 6.74 4.20 -12.62
CA GLY A 191 7.52 4.82 -13.69
C GLY A 191 7.07 4.43 -15.08
N VAL A 192 7.94 4.63 -16.05
CA VAL A 192 7.67 4.38 -17.47
C VAL A 192 8.24 3.02 -17.88
N HIS A 193 7.39 2.18 -18.44
CA HIS A 193 7.72 0.86 -18.98
C HIS A 193 7.79 0.91 -20.50
N ARG A 194 8.93 0.54 -21.04
CA ARG A 194 9.21 0.56 -22.49
C ARG A 194 9.08 -0.83 -23.09
N LEU A 195 8.24 -0.97 -24.09
CA LEU A 195 8.14 -2.16 -24.93
C LEU A 195 8.91 -1.97 -26.24
N VAL A 196 9.68 -2.96 -26.65
CA VAL A 196 10.27 -3.07 -27.97
C VAL A 196 9.94 -4.44 -28.54
N ARG A 197 9.18 -4.46 -29.65
CA ARG A 197 8.81 -5.70 -30.34
C ARG A 197 8.48 -5.44 -31.81
N VAL A 198 8.41 -6.51 -32.60
CA VAL A 198 7.76 -6.46 -33.90
C VAL A 198 6.27 -6.21 -33.69
N SER A 199 5.74 -5.13 -34.27
CA SER A 199 4.35 -4.72 -34.05
C SER A 199 3.36 -5.65 -34.75
N PRO A 200 2.37 -6.20 -34.03
CA PRO A 200 1.27 -6.95 -34.64
C PRO A 200 0.27 -6.05 -35.39
N TYR A 201 0.33 -4.74 -35.19
CA TYR A 201 -0.53 -3.75 -35.84
C TYR A 201 0.09 -3.18 -37.10
N ASN A 202 1.34 -3.51 -37.41
CA ASN A 202 2.06 -3.02 -38.61
C ASN A 202 2.19 -4.13 -39.65
N ALA A 203 1.50 -3.99 -40.79
CA ALA A 203 1.50 -4.98 -41.86
C ALA A 203 2.92 -5.24 -42.44
N GLN A 204 3.87 -4.30 -42.25
CA GLN A 204 5.26 -4.45 -42.71
C GLN A 204 6.16 -5.16 -41.68
N GLY A 205 5.63 -5.57 -40.52
CA GLY A 205 6.41 -6.23 -39.49
C GLY A 205 7.55 -5.38 -38.92
N LYS A 206 7.38 -4.06 -38.85
CA LYS A 206 8.41 -3.16 -38.30
C LYS A 206 8.54 -3.31 -36.78
N ARG A 207 9.79 -3.26 -36.34
CA ARG A 207 10.11 -3.15 -34.91
C ARG A 207 9.69 -1.78 -34.38
N MET A 208 8.82 -1.77 -33.36
CA MET A 208 8.25 -0.55 -32.80
C MET A 208 8.65 -0.43 -31.34
N THR A 209 8.67 0.81 -30.87
CA THR A 209 8.90 1.13 -29.44
C THR A 209 7.67 1.86 -28.89
N SER A 210 7.15 1.38 -27.78
CA SER A 210 5.98 1.94 -27.12
C SER A 210 6.23 2.14 -25.62
N PHE A 211 5.55 3.10 -25.06
CA PHE A 211 5.68 3.45 -23.66
C PHE A 211 4.32 3.37 -22.97
N ALA A 212 4.33 2.94 -21.71
CA ALA A 212 3.20 3.05 -20.82
C ALA A 212 3.72 3.48 -19.45
N SER A 213 2.96 4.31 -18.76
CA SER A 213 3.27 4.67 -17.38
C SER A 213 2.48 3.80 -16.42
N VAL A 214 3.15 3.35 -15.38
CA VAL A 214 2.57 2.69 -14.22
C VAL A 214 2.73 3.62 -13.03
N PHE A 215 1.64 3.83 -12.31
CA PHE A 215 1.63 4.65 -11.13
C PHE A 215 0.96 3.90 -9.98
N VAL A 216 1.68 3.69 -8.89
CA VAL A 216 1.21 2.94 -7.73
C VAL A 216 1.08 3.87 -6.54
N THR A 217 -0.08 3.85 -5.90
CA THR A 217 -0.38 4.59 -4.67
C THR A 217 -0.94 3.64 -3.61
N PRO A 218 -0.78 3.94 -2.32
CA PRO A 218 -1.48 3.19 -1.29
C PRO A 218 -3.00 3.40 -1.42
N LEU A 219 -3.77 2.35 -1.17
CA LEU A 219 -5.22 2.46 -1.03
C LEU A 219 -5.50 3.02 0.36
N VAL A 220 -5.79 4.30 0.42
CA VAL A 220 -6.21 4.97 1.66
C VAL A 220 -7.70 4.71 1.85
N ASP A 221 -8.08 4.29 3.05
CA ASP A 221 -9.50 4.11 3.39
C ASP A 221 -10.23 5.45 3.31
N ASP A 222 -11.28 5.53 2.47
CA ASP A 222 -12.01 6.78 2.20
C ASP A 222 -12.91 7.23 3.36
N THR A 223 -12.88 6.52 4.50
CA THR A 223 -13.62 6.92 5.69
C THR A 223 -12.95 8.12 6.35
N ILE A 224 -13.43 9.31 5.96
CA ILE A 224 -13.06 10.55 6.65
C ILE A 224 -13.77 10.57 7.99
N GLU A 225 -13.07 10.20 9.06
CA GLU A 225 -13.57 10.37 10.41
C GLU A 225 -13.44 11.83 10.84
N VAL A 226 -14.58 12.50 10.94
CA VAL A 226 -14.63 13.86 11.49
C VAL A 226 -14.82 13.79 12.99
N ASN A 227 -13.76 14.08 13.75
CA ASN A 227 -13.83 14.15 15.20
C ASN A 227 -14.14 15.58 15.64
N ILE A 228 -15.31 15.81 16.23
CA ILE A 228 -15.74 17.11 16.78
C ILE A 228 -15.46 17.14 18.27
N GLU A 229 -14.46 17.94 18.68
CA GLU A 229 -14.17 18.17 20.09
C GLU A 229 -15.26 19.06 20.70
N GLN A 230 -16.14 18.50 21.52
CA GLN A 230 -17.22 19.26 22.15
C GLN A 230 -16.73 20.40 23.05
N ALA A 231 -15.53 20.28 23.62
CA ALA A 231 -14.92 21.32 24.43
C ALA A 231 -14.61 22.61 23.66
N ARG A 232 -14.54 22.54 22.33
CA ARG A 232 -14.28 23.69 21.44
C ARG A 232 -15.55 24.30 20.86
N ILE A 233 -16.73 23.80 21.27
CA ILE A 233 -18.03 24.33 20.81
C ILE A 233 -18.55 25.29 21.87
N SER A 234 -18.91 26.52 21.46
CA SER A 234 -19.72 27.44 22.23
C SER A 234 -21.08 27.65 21.56
N TRP A 235 -22.09 27.81 22.40
CA TRP A 235 -23.47 27.93 21.96
C TRP A 235 -24.05 29.25 22.41
N ASP A 236 -24.62 30.02 21.46
CA ASP A 236 -25.46 31.15 21.73
C ASP A 236 -26.90 30.86 21.24
N THR A 237 -27.89 31.34 21.98
CA THR A 237 -29.29 31.28 21.56
C THR A 237 -29.79 32.70 21.23
N PHE A 238 -30.60 32.78 20.23
CA PHE A 238 -31.18 34.07 19.81
C PHE A 238 -32.62 33.90 19.32
N ARG A 239 -33.34 35.01 19.27
CA ARG A 239 -34.72 35.04 18.76
C ARG A 239 -34.68 35.06 17.26
N SER A 240 -35.34 34.08 16.62
CA SER A 240 -35.47 34.09 15.16
C SER A 240 -36.42 35.22 14.75
N SER A 241 -35.92 36.12 13.90
CA SER A 241 -36.71 37.18 13.28
C SER A 241 -37.43 36.59 12.04
N GLY A 242 -38.76 36.46 12.08
CA GLY A 242 -39.57 35.97 10.96
C GLY A 242 -41.00 36.44 11.05
N ALA A 243 -41.72 36.54 9.92
CA ALA A 243 -43.14 36.87 9.85
C ALA A 243 -43.97 35.73 10.46
N GLY A 244 -44.37 35.88 11.72
CA GLY A 244 -45.21 34.91 12.44
C GLY A 244 -45.64 35.40 13.78
N GLY A 245 -46.88 35.04 14.18
CA GLY A 245 -47.68 35.59 15.29
C GLY A 245 -46.98 35.74 16.66
N GLN A 246 -47.70 36.25 17.65
CA GLN A 246 -47.21 36.73 18.98
C GLN A 246 -46.27 35.78 19.75
N ASN A 247 -46.19 34.49 19.45
CA ASN A 247 -45.33 33.51 20.11
C ASN A 247 -43.90 33.43 19.50
N VAL A 248 -43.69 33.86 18.24
CA VAL A 248 -42.37 33.80 17.57
C VAL A 248 -41.38 34.79 18.21
N ASN A 249 -41.90 35.89 18.76
CA ASN A 249 -41.07 36.92 19.39
C ASN A 249 -40.73 36.67 20.88
N LYS A 250 -41.23 35.58 21.47
CA LYS A 250 -41.01 35.26 22.90
C LYS A 250 -40.09 34.08 23.15
N VAL A 251 -39.85 33.23 22.16
CA VAL A 251 -39.03 32.01 22.33
C VAL A 251 -37.73 32.13 21.55
N GLU A 252 -36.59 31.91 22.24
CA GLU A 252 -35.26 31.87 21.65
C GLU A 252 -35.00 30.51 21.02
N SER A 253 -35.60 30.25 19.86
CA SER A 253 -35.44 29.00 19.13
C SER A 253 -34.23 28.97 18.19
N GLY A 254 -33.72 30.15 17.80
CA GLY A 254 -32.47 30.23 16.98
C GLY A 254 -31.22 29.86 17.76
N VAL A 255 -30.35 29.13 17.12
CA VAL A 255 -29.11 28.62 17.70
C VAL A 255 -27.94 29.08 16.86
N ARG A 256 -26.90 29.57 17.53
CA ARG A 256 -25.63 29.92 16.95
C ARG A 256 -24.56 29.04 17.57
N LEU A 257 -23.89 28.24 16.74
CA LEU A 257 -22.76 27.39 17.09
C LEU A 257 -21.49 28.11 16.66
N ARG A 258 -20.53 28.23 17.57
CA ARG A 258 -19.16 28.68 17.28
C ARG A 258 -18.23 27.52 17.58
N TYR A 259 -17.42 27.12 16.61
CA TYR A 259 -16.42 26.09 16.76
C TYR A 259 -15.04 26.64 16.48
N GLN A 260 -14.14 26.48 17.44
CA GLN A 260 -12.73 26.86 17.28
C GLN A 260 -12.02 25.70 16.58
N TYR A 261 -11.99 25.77 15.24
CA TYR A 261 -11.29 24.80 14.42
C TYR A 261 -9.79 25.07 14.42
N LYS A 262 -9.01 24.04 14.66
CA LYS A 262 -7.57 24.06 14.46
C LYS A 262 -7.24 23.08 13.35
N ASP A 263 -6.68 23.57 12.27
CA ASP A 263 -6.27 22.74 11.15
C ASP A 263 -5.15 21.78 11.59
N PRO A 264 -5.35 20.46 11.52
CA PRO A 264 -4.37 19.49 11.96
C PRO A 264 -3.08 19.48 11.11
N TYR A 265 -3.13 20.02 9.88
CA TYR A 265 -2.03 20.00 8.93
C TYR A 265 -1.23 21.30 8.92
N THR A 266 -1.90 22.44 9.01
CA THR A 266 -1.26 23.78 8.99
C THR A 266 -1.07 24.38 10.38
N GLY A 267 -1.85 23.91 11.36
CA GLY A 267 -1.88 24.46 12.70
C GLY A 267 -2.64 25.79 12.82
N GLU A 268 -3.20 26.29 11.71
CA GLU A 268 -4.00 27.51 11.68
C GLU A 268 -5.29 27.36 12.47
N GLU A 269 -5.67 28.41 13.22
CA GLU A 269 -6.89 28.43 13.99
C GLU A 269 -7.92 29.36 13.32
N GLU A 270 -9.15 28.81 13.18
CA GLU A 270 -10.28 29.48 12.51
C GLU A 270 -11.54 29.32 13.33
N GLU A 271 -12.36 30.34 13.46
CA GLU A 271 -13.68 30.26 14.06
C GLU A 271 -14.72 29.93 12.98
N ILE A 272 -15.38 28.78 13.11
CA ILE A 272 -16.50 28.38 12.27
C ILE A 272 -17.80 28.78 12.98
N LEU A 273 -18.58 29.66 12.33
CA LEU A 273 -19.86 30.15 12.84
C LEU A 273 -21.01 29.54 12.05
N ILE A 274 -21.94 28.85 12.73
CA ILE A 274 -23.12 28.25 12.12
C ILE A 274 -24.36 28.75 12.86
N GLU A 275 -25.30 29.33 12.11
CA GLU A 275 -26.60 29.72 12.61
C GLU A 275 -27.68 28.81 12.07
N ASN A 276 -28.57 28.35 12.94
CA ASN A 276 -29.72 27.52 12.53
C ASN A 276 -31.00 28.02 13.18
N THR A 277 -32.00 28.31 12.34
CA THR A 277 -33.35 28.79 12.70
C THR A 277 -34.43 27.99 12.00
N GLU A 278 -34.08 26.83 11.47
CA GLU A 278 -34.94 26.03 10.57
C GLU A 278 -36.19 25.53 11.23
N THR A 279 -36.12 25.26 12.53
CA THR A 279 -37.27 24.77 13.29
C THR A 279 -37.61 25.66 14.48
N ARG A 280 -38.81 25.48 15.07
CA ARG A 280 -39.21 26.15 16.32
C ARG A 280 -38.68 25.43 17.57
N ASP A 281 -38.01 24.30 17.38
CA ASP A 281 -37.46 23.47 18.44
C ASP A 281 -35.95 23.70 18.57
N GLN A 282 -35.51 24.29 19.67
CA GLN A 282 -34.11 24.63 19.95
C GLN A 282 -33.20 23.40 19.96
N PRO A 283 -33.54 22.25 20.61
CA PRO A 283 -32.73 21.02 20.55
C PRO A 283 -32.53 20.54 19.11
N LYS A 284 -33.55 20.59 18.27
CA LYS A 284 -33.49 20.16 16.87
C LYS A 284 -32.60 21.08 16.03
N ASN A 285 -32.64 22.39 16.30
CA ASN A 285 -31.74 23.34 15.66
C ASN A 285 -30.28 23.15 16.08
N LYS A 286 -30.00 22.72 17.33
CA LYS A 286 -28.67 22.33 17.77
C LYS A 286 -28.15 21.10 17.05
N GLU A 287 -28.99 20.09 16.88
CA GLU A 287 -28.65 18.86 16.13
C GLU A 287 -28.36 19.18 14.66
N ASN A 288 -29.18 20.01 14.02
CA ASN A 288 -28.95 20.46 12.65
C ASN A 288 -27.64 21.26 12.51
N ALA A 289 -27.34 22.13 13.47
CA ALA A 289 -26.07 22.90 13.47
C ALA A 289 -24.86 21.97 13.60
N LEU A 290 -24.90 20.94 14.44
CA LEU A 290 -23.85 19.93 14.55
C LEU A 290 -23.69 19.12 13.26
N ARG A 291 -24.78 18.77 12.60
CA ARG A 291 -24.76 18.08 11.30
C ARG A 291 -24.08 18.95 10.23
N LEU A 292 -24.39 20.25 10.18
CA LEU A 292 -23.74 21.20 9.28
C LEU A 292 -22.25 21.36 9.59
N LEU A 293 -21.88 21.45 10.86
CA LEU A 293 -20.46 21.49 11.27
C LEU A 293 -19.71 20.26 10.79
N ARG A 294 -20.30 19.08 10.98
CA ARG A 294 -19.71 17.81 10.53
C ARG A 294 -19.50 17.78 9.02
N SER A 295 -20.47 18.28 8.25
CA SER A 295 -20.35 18.39 6.79
C SER A 295 -19.25 19.36 6.37
N MET A 296 -19.12 20.52 7.03
CA MET A 296 -18.08 21.52 6.73
C MET A 296 -16.67 21.00 7.04
N LEU A 297 -16.50 20.29 8.15
CA LEU A 297 -15.23 19.67 8.51
C LEU A 297 -14.87 18.52 7.56
N TYR A 298 -15.85 17.72 7.14
CA TYR A 298 -15.68 16.69 6.12
C TYR A 298 -15.18 17.28 4.79
N ASP A 299 -15.79 18.38 4.33
CA ASP A 299 -15.37 19.06 3.10
C ASP A 299 -13.93 19.64 3.20
N LYS A 300 -13.54 20.13 4.37
CA LYS A 300 -12.17 20.59 4.61
C LYS A 300 -11.17 19.44 4.50
N GLU A 301 -11.43 18.34 5.17
CA GLU A 301 -10.59 17.14 5.13
C GLU A 301 -10.49 16.55 3.72
N LEU A 302 -11.62 16.49 3.00
CA LEU A 302 -11.65 16.05 1.61
C LEU A 302 -10.77 16.93 0.71
N LYS A 303 -10.82 18.25 0.88
CA LYS A 303 -9.96 19.18 0.13
C LYS A 303 -8.48 18.97 0.43
N HIS A 304 -8.12 18.74 1.69
CA HIS A 304 -6.74 18.40 2.06
C HIS A 304 -6.25 17.13 1.38
N ARG A 305 -7.03 16.04 1.45
CA ARG A 305 -6.70 14.78 0.78
C ARG A 305 -6.58 14.94 -0.74
N MET A 306 -7.49 15.68 -1.36
CA MET A 306 -7.40 16.00 -2.79
C MET A 306 -6.15 16.83 -3.14
N ALA A 307 -5.76 17.77 -2.30
CA ALA A 307 -4.56 18.58 -2.51
C ALA A 307 -3.28 17.74 -2.36
N GLU A 308 -3.23 16.80 -1.43
CA GLU A 308 -2.13 15.85 -1.30
C GLU A 308 -2.06 14.91 -2.49
N GLN A 309 -3.18 14.33 -2.91
CA GLN A 309 -3.25 13.53 -4.13
C GLN A 309 -2.80 14.32 -5.35
N ALA A 310 -3.21 15.59 -5.47
CA ALA A 310 -2.78 16.47 -6.57
C ALA A 310 -1.26 16.75 -6.52
N LYS A 311 -0.64 16.90 -5.35
CA LYS A 311 0.81 17.02 -5.20
C LYS A 311 1.54 15.74 -5.63
N VAL A 312 1.03 14.58 -5.23
CA VAL A 312 1.53 13.27 -5.66
C VAL A 312 1.35 13.11 -7.18
N GLU A 313 0.23 13.57 -7.73
CA GLU A 313 -0.01 13.56 -9.18
C GLU A 313 0.88 14.54 -9.94
N ALA A 314 1.15 15.72 -9.41
CA ALA A 314 2.07 16.70 -10.00
C ALA A 314 3.53 16.21 -10.02
N GLY A 315 3.91 15.35 -9.07
CA GLY A 315 5.21 14.66 -9.06
C GLY A 315 5.37 13.56 -10.11
N LYS A 316 4.30 13.21 -10.85
CA LYS A 316 4.38 12.25 -11.97
C LYS A 316 5.30 12.82 -13.04
N LYS A 317 6.47 12.18 -13.21
CA LYS A 317 7.35 12.50 -14.32
C LYS A 317 6.57 12.31 -15.63
N LYS A 318 6.67 13.28 -16.54
CA LYS A 318 6.11 13.14 -17.88
C LYS A 318 6.55 11.83 -18.51
N ILE A 319 5.66 11.20 -19.29
CA ILE A 319 5.96 9.97 -20.05
C ILE A 319 6.92 10.33 -21.19
N GLU A 320 8.19 10.48 -20.85
CA GLU A 320 9.26 10.88 -21.76
C GLU A 320 10.33 9.79 -21.86
N TRP A 321 11.10 9.81 -22.94
CA TRP A 321 12.15 8.83 -23.24
C TRP A 321 13.20 8.69 -22.11
N GLY A 322 13.46 9.76 -21.35
CA GLY A 322 14.45 9.80 -20.28
C GLY A 322 13.99 9.23 -18.91
N SER A 323 12.70 8.94 -18.73
CA SER A 323 12.13 8.52 -17.43
C SER A 323 11.77 7.03 -17.35
N GLN A 324 12.25 6.22 -18.32
CA GLN A 324 11.97 4.79 -18.33
C GLN A 324 12.67 4.06 -17.18
N ILE A 325 11.91 3.24 -16.45
CA ILE A 325 12.46 2.39 -15.39
C ILE A 325 12.84 1.01 -15.88
N ARG A 326 12.05 0.44 -16.81
CA ARG A 326 12.25 -0.93 -17.31
C ARG A 326 11.97 -1.03 -18.80
N SER A 327 12.82 -1.77 -19.51
CA SER A 327 12.67 -2.08 -20.93
C SER A 327 12.38 -3.57 -21.13
N TYR A 328 11.38 -3.84 -21.95
CA TYR A 328 10.94 -5.18 -22.34
C TYR A 328 11.21 -5.34 -23.84
N VAL A 329 12.25 -6.09 -24.18
CA VAL A 329 12.70 -6.30 -25.56
C VAL A 329 12.40 -7.74 -25.94
N PHE A 330 11.30 -7.96 -26.68
CA PHE A 330 10.80 -9.31 -26.96
C PHE A 330 11.69 -10.05 -27.95
N ASP A 331 12.16 -9.34 -28.97
CA ASP A 331 12.99 -9.95 -30.02
C ASP A 331 14.33 -10.43 -29.48
N ASP A 332 14.94 -9.67 -28.58
CA ASP A 332 16.22 -10.00 -27.94
C ASP A 332 16.04 -10.86 -26.68
N ARG A 333 14.82 -11.26 -26.36
CA ARG A 333 14.48 -11.99 -25.13
C ARG A 333 15.13 -11.39 -23.89
N ARG A 334 14.86 -10.10 -23.63
CA ARG A 334 15.47 -9.39 -22.52
C ARG A 334 14.49 -8.43 -21.85
N VAL A 335 14.39 -8.54 -20.53
CA VAL A 335 13.78 -7.53 -19.67
C VAL A 335 14.87 -6.96 -18.77
N LYS A 336 15.04 -5.63 -18.77
CA LYS A 336 16.07 -4.95 -17.96
C LYS A 336 15.47 -3.78 -17.21
N ASP A 337 15.69 -3.72 -15.89
CA ASP A 337 15.46 -2.53 -15.08
C ASP A 337 16.70 -1.62 -15.13
N HIS A 338 16.48 -0.35 -15.45
CA HIS A 338 17.58 0.61 -15.63
C HIS A 338 18.07 1.22 -14.31
N ARG A 339 17.30 1.07 -13.25
CA ARG A 339 17.64 1.59 -11.91
C ARG A 339 18.61 0.67 -11.19
N THR A 340 18.31 -0.62 -11.18
CA THR A 340 19.08 -1.66 -10.48
C THR A 340 20.04 -2.43 -11.40
N ASN A 341 19.94 -2.22 -12.72
CA ASN A 341 20.62 -3.01 -13.75
C ASN A 341 20.27 -4.51 -13.76
N TYR A 342 19.31 -4.94 -12.93
CA TYR A 342 18.84 -6.32 -12.98
C TYR A 342 18.20 -6.63 -14.33
N GLN A 343 18.51 -7.80 -14.90
CA GLN A 343 17.96 -8.25 -16.17
C GLN A 343 17.72 -9.75 -16.20
N THR A 344 16.74 -10.16 -17.01
CA THR A 344 16.43 -11.57 -17.25
C THR A 344 16.12 -11.83 -18.73
N SER A 345 16.35 -13.05 -19.17
CA SER A 345 15.95 -13.53 -20.52
C SER A 345 14.56 -14.17 -20.53
N ASP A 346 13.95 -14.44 -19.35
CA ASP A 346 12.61 -15.01 -19.23
C ASP A 346 11.51 -13.95 -19.40
N VAL A 347 11.38 -13.44 -20.62
CA VAL A 347 10.35 -12.45 -20.97
C VAL A 347 8.95 -13.00 -20.73
N GLY A 348 8.72 -14.28 -21.07
CA GLY A 348 7.43 -14.94 -20.87
C GLY A 348 7.03 -15.00 -19.41
N GLY A 349 7.94 -15.47 -18.54
CA GLY A 349 7.70 -15.52 -17.11
C GLY A 349 7.42 -14.15 -16.52
N VAL A 350 8.16 -13.09 -16.92
CA VAL A 350 7.89 -11.72 -16.48
C VAL A 350 6.49 -11.28 -16.91
N MET A 351 6.08 -11.52 -18.15
CA MET A 351 4.73 -11.17 -18.63
C MET A 351 3.62 -12.01 -17.98
N ASP A 352 3.94 -13.17 -17.41
CA ASP A 352 3.05 -13.98 -16.58
C ASP A 352 3.13 -13.67 -15.07
N GLY A 353 3.76 -12.53 -14.70
CA GLY A 353 3.76 -11.98 -13.35
C GLY A 353 4.99 -12.30 -12.50
N LYS A 354 6.02 -12.97 -13.01
CA LYS A 354 7.26 -13.23 -12.27
C LYS A 354 8.15 -11.99 -12.20
N ILE A 355 7.75 -11.02 -11.42
CA ILE A 355 8.47 -9.74 -11.26
C ILE A 355 9.20 -9.59 -9.92
N ASP A 356 9.14 -10.61 -9.06
CA ASP A 356 9.71 -10.60 -7.70
C ASP A 356 11.19 -10.22 -7.67
N ALA A 357 11.98 -10.75 -8.61
CA ALA A 357 13.40 -10.44 -8.68
C ALA A 357 13.69 -8.96 -8.98
N PHE A 358 12.85 -8.30 -9.76
CA PHE A 358 12.93 -6.85 -10.00
C PHE A 358 12.55 -6.06 -8.76
N ILE A 359 11.47 -6.46 -8.09
CA ILE A 359 10.99 -5.86 -6.83
C ILE A 359 12.09 -5.98 -5.77
N LYS A 360 12.64 -7.19 -5.60
CA LYS A 360 13.74 -7.47 -4.66
C LYS A 360 14.95 -6.60 -4.94
N ALA A 361 15.43 -6.56 -6.19
CA ALA A 361 16.58 -5.75 -6.56
C ALA A 361 16.36 -4.26 -6.25
N TYR A 362 15.14 -3.75 -6.52
CA TYR A 362 14.79 -2.37 -6.21
C TYR A 362 14.78 -2.10 -4.70
N LEU A 363 14.15 -2.97 -3.91
CA LEU A 363 14.08 -2.80 -2.45
C LEU A 363 15.47 -2.90 -1.80
N MET A 364 16.34 -3.76 -2.30
CA MET A 364 17.72 -3.86 -1.79
C MET A 364 18.54 -2.60 -2.06
N GLU A 365 18.31 -1.92 -3.19
CA GLU A 365 19.07 -0.72 -3.56
C GLU A 365 18.47 0.57 -2.97
N PHE A 366 17.13 0.67 -2.90
CA PHE A 366 16.41 1.88 -2.50
C PHE A 366 15.52 1.73 -1.27
N GLY A 367 15.36 0.53 -0.72
CA GLY A 367 14.45 0.28 0.41
C GLY A 367 14.95 0.80 1.77
N ALA A 368 16.22 1.23 1.85
CA ALA A 368 16.80 1.78 3.08
C ALA A 368 16.63 3.31 3.20
N GLU A 369 16.16 3.99 2.13
CA GLU A 369 15.82 5.42 2.11
C GLU A 369 14.34 5.62 2.49
#